data_1ea61d72c65624a1de7a307b8c7fe59c
#
_entry.id   1ea61d72c65624a1de7a307b8c7fe59c
#
_cell.length_a   1.000
_cell.length_b   1.000
_cell.length_c   1.000
_cell.angle_alpha   90.00
_cell.angle_beta   90.00
_cell.angle_gamma   90.00
#
_symmetry.space_group_name_H-M   'P 1'
#
loop_
_entity.id
_entity.type
_entity.pdbx_description
1 polymer ?
#
loop_
_entity_poly.entity_id
_entity_poly.type
_entity_poly.pdbx_seq_one_letter_code
_entity_poly.pdbx_strand_id
1 'polypeptide(L)'
;EKALPMMMTAAGTISPSKVFVVGVGVAGLQAIATAKRLGARVEAFDTRPVVEDQVKSLGARFVKIDLGDTEETNQGYAKALTEEQIQKQQEGMKKICASSDIVITTAQVFGRPAPKIITSEMVEAMQPGSVIVDMAVSSGGNVEGSKNGEIVEIHVVKIIGNENLPGEVPTHS
;
A
#
# COMPACT_ATOMS: atom_id res chain seq x y z
N GLU A 1 13.96 10.41 6.46
CA GLU A 1 13.35 9.15 6.87
C GLU A 1 12.75 9.30 8.26
N LYS A 2 11.62 8.65 8.51
CA LYS A 2 10.89 8.72 9.78
C LYS A 2 11.01 7.39 10.51
N ALA A 3 11.17 7.44 11.84
CA ALA A 3 11.21 6.22 12.66
C ALA A 3 9.86 5.47 12.61
N LEU A 4 9.89 4.14 12.56
CA LEU A 4 8.68 3.33 12.58
C LEU A 4 7.92 3.45 13.90
N PRO A 5 8.54 3.26 15.09
CA PRO A 5 7.85 3.39 16.37
C PRO A 5 7.67 4.84 16.81
N MET A 6 6.75 5.03 17.74
CA MET A 6 6.70 6.24 18.53
C MET A 6 7.97 6.36 19.39
N MET A 7 8.54 7.54 19.45
CA MET A 7 9.73 7.81 20.26
C MET A 7 9.51 9.04 21.13
N MET A 8 9.95 8.97 22.38
CA MET A 8 10.00 10.13 23.27
C MET A 8 11.40 10.73 23.24
N THR A 9 11.46 12.05 23.09
CA THR A 9 12.71 12.81 23.10
C THR A 9 12.62 13.94 24.11
N ALA A 10 13.73 14.54 24.46
CA ALA A 10 13.76 15.73 25.33
C ALA A 10 12.97 16.92 24.74
N ALA A 11 12.84 16.97 23.43
CA ALA A 11 12.11 18.01 22.70
C ALA A 11 10.62 17.67 22.44
N GLY A 12 10.16 16.49 22.86
CA GLY A 12 8.78 16.05 22.66
C GLY A 12 8.65 14.65 22.09
N THR A 13 7.43 14.29 21.66
CA THR A 13 7.11 12.96 21.13
C THR A 13 7.17 12.95 19.61
N ILE A 14 7.91 12.01 19.06
CA ILE A 14 7.89 11.69 17.62
C ILE A 14 6.79 10.68 17.38
N SER A 15 5.82 11.05 16.54
CA SER A 15 4.72 10.15 16.15
C SER A 15 5.25 8.97 15.32
N PRO A 16 4.65 7.78 15.45
CA PRO A 16 5.03 6.62 14.65
C PRO A 16 4.77 6.85 13.17
N SER A 17 5.54 6.19 12.32
CA SER A 17 5.29 6.21 10.87
C SER A 17 3.94 5.61 10.52
N LYS A 18 3.30 6.17 9.49
CA LYS A 18 2.12 5.60 8.86
C LYS A 18 2.52 4.72 7.68
N VAL A 19 2.15 3.46 7.75
CA VAL A 19 2.36 2.47 6.69
C VAL A 19 1.02 2.13 6.06
N PHE A 20 0.95 2.23 4.74
CA PHE A 20 -0.21 1.85 3.97
C PHE A 20 0.10 0.63 3.10
N VAL A 21 -0.66 -0.44 3.25
CA VAL A 21 -0.48 -1.70 2.51
C VAL A 21 -1.64 -1.88 1.53
N VAL A 22 -1.32 -2.02 0.25
CA VAL A 22 -2.27 -2.25 -0.84
C VAL A 22 -2.14 -3.68 -1.33
N GLY A 23 -3.21 -4.44 -1.20
CA GLY A 23 -3.24 -5.88 -1.45
C GLY A 23 -2.98 -6.68 -0.16
N VAL A 24 -4.00 -7.42 0.27
CA VAL A 24 -3.99 -8.20 1.51
C VAL A 24 -3.99 -9.70 1.18
N GLY A 25 -2.98 -10.12 0.41
CA GLY A 25 -2.60 -11.52 0.26
C GLY A 25 -1.58 -11.91 1.32
N VAL A 26 -0.88 -13.02 1.13
CA VAL A 26 0.15 -13.52 2.05
C VAL A 26 1.23 -12.47 2.32
N ALA A 27 1.79 -11.87 1.26
CA ALA A 27 2.81 -10.83 1.38
C ALA A 27 2.28 -9.57 2.09
N GLY A 28 1.07 -9.12 1.76
CA GLY A 28 0.44 -7.97 2.41
C GLY A 28 0.18 -8.21 3.89
N LEU A 29 -0.34 -9.36 4.28
CA LEU A 29 -0.56 -9.73 5.69
C LEU A 29 0.77 -9.76 6.45
N GLN A 30 1.83 -10.31 5.85
CA GLN A 30 3.15 -10.33 6.45
C GLN A 30 3.72 -8.91 6.63
N ALA A 31 3.55 -8.06 5.64
CA ALA A 31 3.97 -6.65 5.71
C ALA A 31 3.23 -5.91 6.84
N ILE A 32 1.90 -6.11 6.96
CA ILE A 32 1.08 -5.55 8.04
C ILE A 32 1.60 -6.02 9.40
N ALA A 33 1.76 -7.33 9.60
CA ALA A 33 2.21 -7.90 10.86
C ALA A 33 3.59 -7.37 11.27
N THR A 34 4.53 -7.29 10.31
CA THR A 34 5.88 -6.79 10.55
C THR A 34 5.88 -5.31 10.89
N ALA A 35 5.19 -4.47 10.13
CA ALA A 35 5.11 -3.04 10.38
C ALA A 35 4.46 -2.74 11.74
N LYS A 36 3.42 -3.47 12.12
CA LYS A 36 2.79 -3.37 13.44
C LYS A 36 3.76 -3.74 14.56
N ARG A 37 4.49 -4.84 14.40
CA ARG A 37 5.49 -5.27 15.39
C ARG A 37 6.61 -4.25 15.56
N LEU A 38 6.98 -3.55 14.50
CA LEU A 38 7.97 -2.48 14.53
C LEU A 38 7.40 -1.15 15.07
N GLY A 39 6.13 -1.10 15.47
CA GLY A 39 5.52 0.04 16.12
C GLY A 39 4.89 1.07 15.19
N ALA A 40 4.75 0.78 13.91
CA ALA A 40 4.08 1.66 12.95
C ALA A 40 2.55 1.67 13.12
N ARG A 41 1.93 2.75 12.65
CA ARG A 41 0.49 2.79 12.41
C ARG A 41 0.22 2.23 11.03
N VAL A 42 -0.58 1.16 10.94
CA VAL A 42 -0.82 0.46 9.68
C VAL A 42 -2.26 0.58 9.24
N GLU A 43 -2.44 0.99 8.00
CA GLU A 43 -3.70 0.95 7.27
C GLU A 43 -3.54 -0.01 6.08
N ALA A 44 -4.60 -0.70 5.68
CA ALA A 44 -4.56 -1.63 4.57
C ALA A 44 -5.81 -1.50 3.71
N PHE A 45 -5.65 -1.73 2.42
CA PHE A 45 -6.71 -1.72 1.43
C PHE A 45 -6.65 -2.98 0.56
N ASP A 46 -7.81 -3.56 0.33
CA ASP A 46 -8.02 -4.64 -0.66
C ASP A 46 -9.41 -4.47 -1.28
N THR A 47 -9.59 -4.91 -2.51
CA THR A 47 -10.89 -4.91 -3.18
C THR A 47 -11.83 -5.99 -2.64
N ARG A 48 -11.29 -6.98 -1.91
CA ARG A 48 -12.05 -8.09 -1.33
C ARG A 48 -12.42 -7.77 0.11
N PRO A 49 -13.71 -7.59 0.45
CA PRO A 49 -14.12 -7.26 1.81
C PRO A 49 -13.85 -8.39 2.82
N VAL A 50 -13.74 -9.65 2.35
CA VAL A 50 -13.50 -10.83 3.19
C VAL A 50 -12.18 -10.76 3.98
N VAL A 51 -11.19 -9.98 3.53
CA VAL A 51 -9.89 -9.85 4.22
C VAL A 51 -9.92 -8.83 5.38
N GLU A 52 -11.01 -8.10 5.56
CA GLU A 52 -11.14 -7.07 6.59
C GLU A 52 -10.85 -7.62 8.00
N ASP A 53 -11.42 -8.78 8.32
CA ASP A 53 -11.23 -9.40 9.64
C ASP A 53 -9.79 -9.82 9.88
N GLN A 54 -9.10 -10.28 8.84
CA GLN A 54 -7.67 -10.62 8.90
C GLN A 54 -6.83 -9.39 9.19
N VAL A 55 -7.11 -8.27 8.52
CA VAL A 55 -6.42 -6.98 8.77
C VAL A 55 -6.63 -6.50 10.19
N LYS A 56 -7.88 -6.53 10.66
CA LYS A 56 -8.23 -6.12 12.03
C LYS A 56 -7.58 -7.01 13.08
N SER A 57 -7.50 -8.32 12.84
CA SER A 57 -6.88 -9.26 13.77
C SER A 57 -5.38 -9.00 13.97
N LEU A 58 -4.71 -8.41 12.98
CA LEU A 58 -3.32 -7.97 13.07
C LEU A 58 -3.16 -6.58 13.73
N GLY A 59 -4.25 -5.95 14.14
CA GLY A 59 -4.24 -4.63 14.77
C GLY A 59 -4.07 -3.46 13.79
N ALA A 60 -4.31 -3.70 12.50
CA ALA A 60 -4.31 -2.68 11.47
C ALA A 60 -5.72 -2.20 11.15
N ARG A 61 -5.83 -1.02 10.56
CA ARG A 61 -7.10 -0.46 10.10
C ARG A 61 -7.35 -0.87 8.66
N PHE A 62 -8.50 -1.46 8.38
CA PHE A 62 -8.96 -1.70 7.02
C PHE A 62 -9.61 -0.43 6.47
N VAL A 63 -9.12 0.02 5.33
CA VAL A 63 -9.63 1.22 4.65
C VAL A 63 -10.80 0.83 3.77
N LYS A 64 -11.97 1.41 4.05
CA LYS A 64 -13.15 1.33 3.19
C LYS A 64 -13.26 2.63 2.42
N ILE A 65 -13.28 2.53 1.11
CA ILE A 65 -13.56 3.65 0.22
C ILE A 65 -15.02 3.52 -0.19
N ASP A 66 -15.85 4.47 0.21
CA ASP A 66 -17.25 4.51 -0.16
C ASP A 66 -17.39 4.84 -1.65
N LEU A 67 -17.74 3.84 -2.43
CA LEU A 67 -17.96 3.95 -3.86
C LEU A 67 -19.42 4.27 -4.21
N GLY A 68 -20.28 4.43 -3.21
CA GLY A 68 -21.72 4.50 -3.38
C GLY A 68 -22.36 3.11 -3.57
N ASP A 69 -23.58 3.06 -4.07
CA ASP A 69 -24.30 1.82 -4.30
C ASP A 69 -23.58 0.96 -5.34
N THR A 70 -22.81 0.00 -4.86
CA THR A 70 -22.32 -1.10 -5.69
C THR A 70 -23.38 -2.21 -5.64
N GLU A 71 -24.16 -2.37 -6.70
CA GLU A 71 -25.05 -3.50 -6.83
C GLU A 71 -24.20 -4.79 -6.82
N GLU A 72 -24.32 -5.55 -5.74
CA GLU A 72 -23.80 -6.91 -5.69
C GLU A 72 -24.58 -7.76 -6.70
N THR A 73 -23.91 -8.19 -7.75
CA THR A 73 -24.49 -9.23 -8.60
C THR A 73 -24.51 -10.55 -7.81
N ASN A 74 -25.66 -11.22 -7.78
CA ASN A 74 -25.94 -12.49 -7.10
C ASN A 74 -25.03 -13.69 -7.50
N GLN A 75 -23.92 -13.47 -8.20
CA GLN A 75 -23.00 -14.50 -8.70
C GLN A 75 -21.54 -14.30 -8.28
N GLY A 76 -21.23 -13.43 -7.28
CA GLY A 76 -19.87 -13.34 -6.71
C GLY A 76 -18.80 -12.74 -7.63
N TYR A 77 -19.15 -12.23 -8.80
CA TYR A 77 -18.24 -11.48 -9.67
C TYR A 77 -18.42 -9.99 -9.41
N ALA A 78 -17.35 -9.31 -9.04
CA ALA A 78 -17.35 -7.86 -8.93
C ALA A 78 -17.70 -7.25 -10.30
N LYS A 79 -18.81 -6.52 -10.36
CA LYS A 79 -19.18 -5.74 -11.53
C LYS A 79 -18.08 -4.70 -11.78
N ALA A 80 -17.73 -4.46 -13.03
CA ALA A 80 -16.77 -3.41 -13.36
C ALA A 80 -17.26 -2.08 -12.77
N LEU A 81 -16.36 -1.39 -12.06
CA LEU A 81 -16.65 -0.09 -11.46
C LEU A 81 -16.99 0.93 -12.56
N THR A 82 -17.94 1.82 -12.29
CA THR A 82 -18.21 2.95 -13.16
C THR A 82 -17.06 3.97 -13.10
N GLU A 83 -16.96 4.86 -14.08
CA GLU A 83 -15.93 5.91 -14.10
C GLU A 83 -15.97 6.79 -12.84
N GLU A 84 -17.17 7.13 -12.35
CA GLU A 84 -17.35 7.87 -11.10
C GLU A 84 -16.86 7.10 -9.87
N GLN A 85 -17.10 5.80 -9.83
CA GLN A 85 -16.62 4.93 -8.74
C GLN A 85 -15.10 4.80 -8.77
N ILE A 86 -14.50 4.68 -9.95
CA ILE A 86 -13.04 4.67 -10.13
C ILE A 86 -12.44 6.00 -9.64
N GLN A 87 -13.05 7.13 -9.99
CA GLN A 87 -12.60 8.44 -9.53
C GLN A 87 -12.67 8.56 -8.00
N LYS A 88 -13.78 8.18 -7.39
CA LYS A 88 -13.92 8.18 -5.92
C LYS A 88 -12.88 7.29 -5.25
N GLN A 89 -12.61 6.13 -5.82
CA GLN A 89 -11.57 5.22 -5.32
C GLN A 89 -10.19 5.87 -5.41
N GLN A 90 -9.86 6.49 -6.53
CA GLN A 90 -8.58 7.18 -6.72
C GLN A 90 -8.41 8.36 -5.77
N GLU A 91 -9.45 9.17 -5.56
CA GLU A 91 -9.42 10.27 -4.60
C GLU A 91 -9.24 9.78 -3.16
N GLY A 92 -9.93 8.71 -2.77
CA GLY A 92 -9.77 8.08 -1.46
C GLY A 92 -8.35 7.57 -1.25
N MET A 93 -7.82 6.86 -2.24
CA MET A 93 -6.44 6.34 -2.23
C MET A 93 -5.42 7.48 -2.17
N LYS A 94 -5.62 8.57 -2.93
CA LYS A 94 -4.75 9.74 -2.92
C LYS A 94 -4.63 10.37 -1.54
N LYS A 95 -5.74 10.52 -0.83
CA LYS A 95 -5.76 11.07 0.55
C LYS A 95 -4.97 10.19 1.51
N ILE A 96 -5.08 8.87 1.38
CA ILE A 96 -4.37 7.93 2.25
C ILE A 96 -2.88 7.95 1.94
N CYS A 97 -2.50 7.90 0.66
CA CYS A 97 -1.11 8.01 0.23
C CYS A 97 -0.47 9.32 0.72
N ALA A 98 -1.16 10.45 0.57
CA ALA A 98 -0.67 11.77 1.01
C ALA A 98 -0.35 11.82 2.52
N SER A 99 -1.06 11.05 3.33
CA SER A 99 -0.83 10.97 4.78
C SER A 99 0.11 9.85 5.20
N SER A 100 0.58 9.02 4.27
CA SER A 100 1.44 7.87 4.54
C SER A 100 2.91 8.20 4.39
N ASP A 101 3.74 7.62 5.24
CA ASP A 101 5.20 7.72 5.16
C ASP A 101 5.79 6.59 4.32
N ILE A 102 5.14 5.42 4.36
CA ILE A 102 5.54 4.23 3.61
C ILE A 102 4.29 3.61 2.96
N VAL A 103 4.39 3.29 1.69
CA VAL A 103 3.37 2.53 0.95
C VAL A 103 3.98 1.24 0.44
N ILE A 104 3.29 0.12 0.69
CA ILE A 104 3.71 -1.21 0.22
C ILE A 104 2.61 -1.75 -0.67
N THR A 105 2.93 -2.07 -1.92
CA THR A 105 1.96 -2.62 -2.88
C THR A 105 2.31 -4.07 -3.20
N THR A 106 1.31 -4.95 -3.05
CA THR A 106 1.46 -6.40 -3.23
C THR A 106 0.35 -7.00 -4.09
N ALA A 107 -0.44 -6.17 -4.77
CA ALA A 107 -1.60 -6.63 -5.52
C ALA A 107 -1.16 -7.31 -6.83
N GLN A 108 -1.25 -8.62 -6.87
CA GLN A 108 -0.96 -9.43 -8.06
C GLN A 108 -2.18 -10.25 -8.45
N VAL A 109 -2.33 -10.46 -9.77
CA VAL A 109 -3.34 -11.35 -10.33
C VAL A 109 -2.61 -12.43 -11.10
N PHE A 110 -2.85 -13.69 -10.73
CA PHE A 110 -2.19 -14.82 -11.39
C PHE A 110 -2.45 -14.83 -12.90
N GLY A 111 -1.38 -14.93 -13.69
CA GLY A 111 -1.45 -14.99 -15.16
C GLY A 111 -1.84 -13.68 -15.85
N ARG A 112 -1.89 -12.56 -15.14
CA ARG A 112 -2.21 -11.24 -15.71
C ARG A 112 -1.21 -10.19 -15.22
N PRO A 113 -1.04 -9.08 -15.98
CA PRO A 113 -0.28 -7.94 -15.50
C PRO A 113 -0.87 -7.39 -14.19
N ALA A 114 0.00 -6.92 -13.30
CA ALA A 114 -0.43 -6.29 -12.07
C ALA A 114 -1.25 -5.02 -12.37
N PRO A 115 -2.35 -4.78 -11.65
CA PRO A 115 -3.14 -3.57 -11.85
C PRO A 115 -2.36 -2.34 -11.37
N LYS A 116 -2.43 -1.25 -12.14
CA LYS A 116 -1.90 0.05 -11.72
C LYS A 116 -2.87 0.69 -10.72
N ILE A 117 -2.49 0.72 -9.46
CA ILE A 117 -3.34 1.20 -8.36
C ILE A 117 -2.87 2.57 -7.87
N ILE A 118 -1.56 2.77 -7.78
CA ILE A 118 -0.95 4.03 -7.35
C ILE A 118 -0.56 4.82 -8.58
N THR A 119 -1.23 5.94 -8.80
CA THR A 119 -0.96 6.86 -9.92
C THR A 119 0.17 7.82 -9.60
N SER A 120 0.75 8.45 -10.63
CA SER A 120 1.76 9.50 -10.47
C SER A 120 1.25 10.65 -9.59
N GLU A 121 0.00 11.04 -9.71
CA GLU A 121 -0.61 12.06 -8.87
C GLU A 121 -0.66 11.68 -7.38
N MET A 122 -0.88 10.39 -7.08
CA MET A 122 -0.85 9.89 -5.70
C MET A 122 0.57 9.95 -5.14
N VAL A 123 1.57 9.60 -5.94
CA VAL A 123 2.99 9.70 -5.56
C VAL A 123 3.37 11.15 -5.28
N GLU A 124 2.98 12.07 -6.16
CA GLU A 124 3.26 13.51 -6.00
C GLU A 124 2.57 14.12 -4.77
N ALA A 125 1.43 13.57 -4.35
CA ALA A 125 0.72 14.00 -3.15
C ALA A 125 1.36 13.52 -1.85
N MET A 126 2.29 12.57 -1.90
CA MET A 126 2.97 12.05 -0.71
C MET A 126 3.96 13.07 -0.14
N GLN A 127 4.24 12.94 1.15
CA GLN A 127 5.24 13.75 1.84
C GLN A 127 6.64 13.53 1.25
N PRO A 128 7.45 14.58 1.05
CA PRO A 128 8.84 14.42 0.64
C PRO A 128 9.60 13.50 1.61
N GLY A 129 10.40 12.58 1.07
CA GLY A 129 11.13 11.58 1.85
C GLY A 129 10.33 10.32 2.16
N SER A 130 9.08 10.21 1.70
CA SER A 130 8.29 8.99 1.75
C SER A 130 8.86 7.90 0.83
N VAL A 131 8.51 6.66 1.13
CA VAL A 131 8.99 5.49 0.39
C VAL A 131 7.82 4.65 -0.08
N ILE A 132 7.87 4.20 -1.33
CA ILE A 132 6.96 3.20 -1.88
C ILE A 132 7.77 1.94 -2.21
N VAL A 133 7.28 0.78 -1.78
CA VAL A 133 7.84 -0.52 -2.15
C VAL A 133 6.82 -1.24 -3.02
N ASP A 134 7.15 -1.41 -4.30
CA ASP A 134 6.30 -2.12 -5.26
C ASP A 134 6.76 -3.58 -5.39
N MET A 135 6.06 -4.48 -4.70
CA MET A 135 6.36 -5.91 -4.73
C MET A 135 5.75 -6.63 -5.94
N ALA A 136 4.94 -5.95 -6.73
CA ALA A 136 4.32 -6.48 -7.94
C ALA A 136 5.10 -6.11 -9.21
N VAL A 137 6.28 -5.53 -9.07
CA VAL A 137 7.07 -4.97 -10.18
C VAL A 137 7.41 -5.98 -11.25
N SER A 138 7.68 -7.24 -10.89
CA SER A 138 7.93 -8.34 -11.85
C SER A 138 6.73 -8.64 -12.76
N SER A 139 5.51 -8.32 -12.30
CA SER A 139 4.26 -8.47 -13.05
C SER A 139 3.79 -7.16 -13.70
N GLY A 140 4.66 -6.17 -13.84
CA GLY A 140 4.37 -4.85 -14.39
C GLY A 140 4.19 -3.74 -13.35
N GLY A 141 4.10 -4.08 -12.07
CA GLY A 141 4.01 -3.14 -10.95
C GLY A 141 2.65 -2.54 -10.69
N ASN A 142 2.39 -2.20 -9.44
CA ASN A 142 1.17 -1.51 -9.01
C ASN A 142 1.30 0.03 -9.03
N VAL A 143 2.50 0.54 -9.18
CA VAL A 143 2.82 1.96 -9.09
C VAL A 143 3.22 2.50 -10.46
N GLU A 144 2.60 3.59 -10.90
CA GLU A 144 3.05 4.28 -12.11
C GLU A 144 4.48 4.79 -11.94
N GLY A 145 5.32 4.50 -12.92
CA GLY A 145 6.73 4.88 -12.91
C GLY A 145 7.65 3.91 -12.16
N SER A 146 7.12 2.85 -11.51
CA SER A 146 7.97 1.83 -10.92
C SER A 146 8.68 1.01 -12.02
N LYS A 147 9.95 0.67 -11.79
CA LYS A 147 10.76 -0.11 -12.72
C LYS A 147 11.41 -1.28 -12.01
N ASN A 148 11.39 -2.44 -12.65
CA ASN A 148 11.99 -3.63 -12.10
C ASN A 148 13.51 -3.50 -11.96
N GLY A 149 14.03 -3.81 -10.77
CA GLY A 149 15.45 -3.72 -10.45
C GLY A 149 15.97 -2.30 -10.20
N GLU A 150 15.10 -1.30 -10.18
CA GLU A 150 15.50 0.11 -10.01
C GLU A 150 14.81 0.79 -8.83
N ILE A 151 15.49 1.79 -8.28
CA ILE A 151 14.91 2.77 -7.36
C ILE A 151 14.65 4.03 -8.17
N VAL A 152 13.36 4.40 -8.31
CA VAL A 152 12.92 5.60 -9.02
C VAL A 152 12.57 6.68 -8.01
N GLU A 153 12.97 7.92 -8.25
CA GLU A 153 12.60 9.05 -7.40
C GLU A 153 11.68 10.02 -8.16
N ILE A 154 10.51 10.27 -7.59
CA ILE A 154 9.53 11.24 -8.09
C ILE A 154 9.16 12.17 -6.94
N HIS A 155 9.35 13.49 -7.10
CA HIS A 155 9.07 14.50 -6.05
C HIS A 155 9.63 14.16 -4.66
N VAL A 156 10.90 13.70 -4.63
CA VAL A 156 11.58 13.27 -3.38
C VAL A 156 10.90 12.07 -2.71
N VAL A 157 10.06 11.34 -3.43
CA VAL A 157 9.48 10.04 -3.02
C VAL A 157 10.25 8.94 -3.73
N LYS A 158 10.78 7.98 -2.98
CA LYS A 158 11.51 6.84 -3.54
C LYS A 158 10.56 5.69 -3.81
N ILE A 159 10.57 5.18 -5.03
CA ILE A 159 9.83 3.99 -5.46
C ILE A 159 10.84 2.86 -5.64
N ILE A 160 10.75 1.84 -4.81
CA ILE A 160 11.63 0.68 -4.83
C ILE A 160 10.92 -0.45 -5.55
N GLY A 161 11.44 -0.82 -6.72
CA GLY A 161 10.93 -1.89 -7.57
C GLY A 161 11.91 -3.04 -7.70
N ASN A 162 12.31 -3.68 -6.59
CA ASN A 162 13.20 -4.83 -6.61
C ASN A 162 12.40 -6.13 -6.45
N GLU A 163 12.54 -7.06 -7.41
CA GLU A 163 11.85 -8.35 -7.34
C GLU A 163 12.54 -9.35 -6.39
N ASN A 164 13.80 -9.12 -6.06
CA ASN A 164 14.57 -9.99 -5.16
C ASN A 164 14.87 -9.32 -3.82
N LEU A 165 13.86 -8.70 -3.18
CA LEU A 165 14.02 -8.12 -1.85
C LEU A 165 14.58 -9.10 -0.80
N PRO A 166 14.19 -10.40 -0.78
CA PRO A 166 14.80 -11.36 0.14
C PRO A 166 16.31 -11.51 -0.03
N GLY A 167 16.84 -11.39 -1.25
CA GLY A 167 18.27 -11.42 -1.52
C GLY A 167 19.05 -10.24 -0.96
N GLU A 168 18.39 -9.12 -0.71
CA GLU A 168 18.99 -7.92 -0.10
C GLU A 168 19.15 -8.05 1.44
N VAL A 169 18.42 -8.99 2.06
CA VAL A 169 18.44 -9.23 3.51
C VAL A 169 18.62 -10.73 3.84
N PRO A 170 19.72 -11.35 3.41
CA PRO A 170 19.88 -12.80 3.46
C PRO A 170 19.85 -13.41 4.87
N THR A 171 20.08 -12.62 5.91
CA THR A 171 20.00 -13.06 7.31
C THR A 171 18.57 -13.23 7.81
N HIS A 172 17.58 -12.76 7.04
CA HIS A 172 16.16 -12.79 7.41
C HIS A 172 15.27 -13.48 6.36
N SER A 173 15.87 -14.01 5.30
CA SER A 173 15.19 -14.71 4.21
C SER A 173 15.23 -16.23 4.36
#